data_644a8f63aa179f9b6edb6fbb780ae1c7
#
_entry.id   644a8f63aa179f9b6edb6fbb780ae1c7
#
_cell.length_a   1.000
_cell.length_b   1.000
_cell.length_c   1.000
_cell.angle_alpha   90.00
_cell.angle_beta   90.00
_cell.angle_gamma   90.00
#
_symmetry.space_group_name_H-M   'P 1'
#
loop_
_entity.id
_entity.type
_entity.pdbx_description
1 polymer ?
#
loop_
_entity_poly.entity_id
_entity_poly.type
_entity_poly.pdbx_seq_one_letter_code
_entity_poly.pdbx_strand_id
1 'polypeptide(L)'
;HQDNSFFLMSSMPKFHITVKLYVETNYNTSSAMEDNQSVNYAKNLVLTYIELLDSNTFYSEVSKELHEKYTASQLKAMIKFESIEDTEVFKAIVVSPSPYESKEIGDSIAKIAPKIIANVKDNAKLKIVDEADTPKAPTSPNVTRNTIIAFLGGLILALIISFVRDFLDVKIKYNEEMTTILDLPILAAIPDFEYFSNQKNANKYGNRYGK
;
A
#
# COMPACT_ATOMS: atom_id res chain seq x y z
N HIS A 1 24.95 3.81 -13.02
CA HIS A 1 24.18 2.64 -13.51
C HIS A 1 23.66 1.73 -12.37
N GLN A 2 23.32 2.26 -11.19
CA GLN A 2 22.91 1.44 -10.05
C GLN A 2 21.50 1.74 -9.50
N ASP A 3 20.77 2.71 -10.02
CA ASP A 3 19.54 3.19 -9.35
C ASP A 3 18.20 2.73 -9.96
N ASN A 4 18.21 2.06 -11.12
CA ASN A 4 16.96 1.59 -11.74
C ASN A 4 16.42 0.26 -11.21
N SER A 5 17.24 -0.56 -10.54
CA SER A 5 16.82 -1.86 -10.03
C SER A 5 15.91 -1.76 -8.80
N PHE A 6 16.12 -0.75 -7.95
CA PHE A 6 15.31 -0.51 -6.75
C PHE A 6 13.89 -0.06 -7.10
N PHE A 7 13.75 0.79 -8.12
CA PHE A 7 12.43 1.28 -8.57
C PHE A 7 11.61 0.18 -9.26
N LEU A 8 12.25 -0.67 -10.06
CA LEU A 8 11.59 -1.82 -10.71
C LEU A 8 11.14 -2.88 -9.70
N MET A 9 11.91 -3.09 -8.64
CA MET A 9 11.58 -4.06 -7.58
C MET A 9 10.39 -3.60 -6.69
N SER A 10 10.13 -2.29 -6.62
CA SER A 10 8.98 -1.71 -5.89
C SER A 10 7.66 -1.82 -6.65
N SER A 11 7.68 -2.02 -7.97
CA SER A 11 6.48 -2.07 -8.82
C SER A 11 6.00 -3.49 -9.16
N MET A 12 6.72 -4.54 -8.75
CA MET A 12 6.30 -5.93 -8.96
C MET A 12 5.08 -6.26 -8.10
N PRO A 13 4.09 -7.02 -8.64
CA PRO A 13 2.97 -7.51 -7.85
C PRO A 13 3.50 -8.39 -6.70
N LYS A 14 2.98 -8.19 -5.51
CA LYS A 14 3.33 -8.98 -4.33
C LYS A 14 2.11 -9.77 -3.88
N PHE A 15 2.32 -11.05 -3.65
CA PHE A 15 1.31 -11.98 -3.14
C PHE A 15 1.59 -12.22 -1.67
N HIS A 16 0.56 -12.07 -0.85
CA HIS A 16 0.62 -12.34 0.58
C HIS A 16 -0.14 -13.61 0.88
N ILE A 17 0.51 -14.50 1.59
CA ILE A 17 -0.12 -15.67 2.18
C ILE A 17 -0.01 -15.58 3.69
N THR A 18 -0.99 -16.09 4.39
CA THR A 18 -1.01 -16.10 5.86
C THR A 18 -1.22 -17.52 6.34
N VAL A 19 -0.30 -18.00 7.18
CA VAL A 19 -0.45 -19.24 7.93
C VAL A 19 -0.75 -18.89 9.37
N LYS A 20 -1.84 -19.41 9.94
CA LYS A 20 -2.19 -19.20 11.35
C LYS A 20 -1.76 -20.39 12.18
N LEU A 21 -1.07 -20.10 13.27
CA LEU A 21 -0.50 -21.07 14.17
C LEU A 21 -1.05 -20.84 15.58
N TYR A 22 -1.53 -21.91 16.20
CA TYR A 22 -2.08 -21.90 17.55
C TYR A 22 -1.10 -22.55 18.51
N VAL A 23 -0.86 -21.89 19.64
CA VAL A 23 -0.02 -22.40 20.72
C VAL A 23 -0.88 -23.17 21.68
N GLU A 24 -0.73 -24.51 21.69
CA GLU A 24 -1.43 -25.34 22.67
C GLU A 24 -0.69 -25.27 24.01
N THR A 25 -1.33 -24.66 25.00
CA THR A 25 -0.83 -24.60 26.37
C THR A 25 -1.46 -25.71 27.19
N ASN A 26 -0.66 -26.67 27.68
CA ASN A 26 -1.11 -27.66 28.66
C ASN A 26 -1.17 -26.98 30.04
N TYR A 27 -2.27 -26.33 30.36
CA TYR A 27 -2.54 -25.94 31.73
C TYR A 27 -2.88 -27.20 32.53
N ASN A 28 -1.98 -27.64 33.40
CA ASN A 28 -2.38 -28.50 34.51
C ASN A 28 -3.27 -27.69 35.43
N THR A 29 -4.57 -27.94 35.36
CA THR A 29 -5.69 -27.26 36.03
C THR A 29 -5.68 -27.45 37.55
N SER A 30 -4.55 -27.30 38.25
CA SER A 30 -4.50 -27.48 39.69
C SER A 30 -4.41 -26.19 40.49
N SER A 31 -4.43 -25.05 39.82
CA SER A 31 -4.52 -23.77 40.53
C SER A 31 -5.40 -22.84 39.72
N ALA A 32 -6.47 -22.36 40.30
CA ALA A 32 -7.29 -21.26 39.78
C ALA A 32 -6.40 -20.00 39.69
N MET A 33 -5.66 -19.89 38.59
CA MET A 33 -5.03 -18.63 38.25
C MET A 33 -6.12 -17.67 37.85
N GLU A 34 -6.09 -16.47 38.42
CA GLU A 34 -7.00 -15.39 38.03
C GLU A 34 -6.91 -15.20 36.49
N ASP A 35 -8.05 -14.99 35.84
CA ASP A 35 -8.16 -14.88 34.36
C ASP A 35 -7.11 -13.99 33.71
N ASN A 36 -6.72 -12.90 34.36
CA ASN A 36 -5.71 -11.97 33.88
C ASN A 36 -4.28 -12.55 33.84
N GLN A 37 -3.94 -13.51 34.70
CA GLN A 37 -2.60 -14.13 34.68
C GLN A 37 -2.49 -15.18 33.57
N SER A 38 -3.56 -15.88 33.27
CA SER A 38 -3.59 -16.88 32.21
C SER A 38 -3.44 -16.24 30.82
N VAL A 39 -4.14 -15.11 30.58
CA VAL A 39 -4.04 -14.35 29.32
C VAL A 39 -2.63 -13.76 29.12
N ASN A 40 -2.04 -13.18 30.18
CA ASN A 40 -0.68 -12.64 30.08
C ASN A 40 0.38 -13.73 29.84
N TYR A 41 0.18 -14.92 30.43
CA TYR A 41 1.07 -16.06 30.19
C TYR A 41 0.99 -16.54 28.76
N ALA A 42 -0.22 -16.71 28.22
CA ALA A 42 -0.45 -17.10 26.83
C ALA A 42 0.20 -16.11 25.83
N LYS A 43 0.02 -14.82 26.10
CA LYS A 43 0.61 -13.73 25.30
C LYS A 43 2.14 -13.78 25.29
N ASN A 44 2.76 -13.96 26.46
CA ASN A 44 4.21 -14.09 26.57
C ASN A 44 4.73 -15.35 25.88
N LEU A 45 3.95 -16.44 25.90
CA LEU A 45 4.31 -17.67 25.23
C LEU A 45 4.29 -17.51 23.71
N VAL A 46 3.27 -16.84 23.15
CA VAL A 46 3.19 -16.51 21.72
C VAL A 46 4.39 -15.69 21.30
N LEU A 47 4.74 -14.63 22.05
CA LEU A 47 5.91 -13.81 21.74
C LEU A 47 7.22 -14.61 21.78
N THR A 48 7.35 -15.52 22.76
CA THR A 48 8.51 -16.41 22.84
C THR A 48 8.61 -17.34 21.62
N TYR A 49 7.48 -17.87 21.14
CA TYR A 49 7.49 -18.74 19.97
C TYR A 49 7.77 -17.96 18.68
N ILE A 50 7.27 -16.76 18.56
CA ILE A 50 7.63 -15.86 17.45
C ILE A 50 9.15 -15.62 17.43
N GLU A 51 9.76 -15.32 18.57
CA GLU A 51 11.21 -15.11 18.66
C GLU A 51 12.02 -16.35 18.31
N LEU A 52 11.56 -17.54 18.73
CA LEU A 52 12.20 -18.81 18.37
C LEU A 52 12.10 -19.10 16.87
N LEU A 53 10.98 -18.74 16.24
CA LEU A 53 10.76 -18.91 14.80
C LEU A 53 11.46 -17.81 13.98
N ASP A 54 11.68 -16.62 14.53
CA ASP A 54 12.50 -15.57 13.84
C ASP A 54 14.01 -15.80 14.02
N SER A 55 14.42 -17.05 14.12
CA SER A 55 15.81 -17.45 14.29
C SER A 55 16.46 -17.91 12.98
N ASN A 56 17.79 -17.73 12.88
CA ASN A 56 18.54 -18.23 11.72
C ASN A 56 18.42 -19.74 11.54
N THR A 57 18.29 -20.50 12.64
CA THR A 57 18.07 -21.94 12.60
C THR A 57 16.78 -22.30 11.88
N PHE A 58 15.68 -21.62 12.22
CA PHE A 58 14.40 -21.81 11.55
C PHE A 58 14.49 -21.51 10.06
N TYR A 59 15.02 -20.36 9.67
CA TYR A 59 15.16 -20.01 8.25
C TYR A 59 16.09 -20.95 7.47
N SER A 60 17.12 -21.49 8.12
CA SER A 60 18.00 -22.49 7.51
C SER A 60 17.27 -23.82 7.27
N GLU A 61 16.44 -24.26 8.22
CA GLU A 61 15.65 -25.49 8.04
C GLU A 61 14.56 -25.32 6.98
N VAL A 62 13.90 -24.17 6.92
CA VAL A 62 12.95 -23.82 5.84
C VAL A 62 13.67 -23.78 4.48
N SER A 63 14.87 -23.21 4.41
CA SER A 63 15.70 -23.21 3.20
C SER A 63 16.01 -24.61 2.70
N LYS A 64 16.40 -25.53 3.59
CA LYS A 64 16.65 -26.94 3.25
C LYS A 64 15.39 -27.65 2.75
N GLU A 65 14.23 -27.37 3.38
CA GLU A 65 12.95 -27.95 2.94
C GLU A 65 12.58 -27.46 1.54
N LEU A 66 12.94 -26.23 1.20
CA LEU A 66 12.76 -25.62 -0.13
C LEU A 66 13.91 -25.95 -1.11
N HIS A 67 14.71 -26.99 -0.83
CA HIS A 67 15.83 -27.42 -1.66
C HIS A 67 16.86 -26.32 -1.94
N GLU A 68 17.10 -25.45 -0.94
CA GLU A 68 18.04 -24.32 -1.00
C GLU A 68 17.71 -23.28 -2.10
N LYS A 69 16.48 -23.25 -2.59
CA LYS A 69 15.99 -22.27 -3.56
C LYS A 69 16.12 -20.83 -3.06
N TYR A 70 16.00 -20.65 -1.74
CA TYR A 70 16.13 -19.37 -1.06
C TYR A 70 17.13 -19.47 0.08
N THR A 71 17.98 -18.46 0.25
CA THR A 71 18.86 -18.37 1.43
C THR A 71 18.06 -18.00 2.68
N ALA A 72 18.60 -18.29 3.86
CA ALA A 72 18.00 -17.93 5.14
C ALA A 72 17.70 -16.41 5.23
N SER A 73 18.62 -15.56 4.72
CA SER A 73 18.44 -14.10 4.70
C SER A 73 17.30 -13.65 3.78
N GLN A 74 17.12 -14.31 2.64
CA GLN A 74 15.99 -14.01 1.74
C GLN A 74 14.68 -14.42 2.37
N LEU A 75 14.61 -15.61 2.99
CA LEU A 75 13.42 -16.07 3.71
C LEU A 75 13.05 -15.12 4.87
N LYS A 76 14.04 -14.66 5.63
CA LYS A 76 13.84 -13.65 6.69
C LYS A 76 13.24 -12.34 6.16
N ALA A 77 13.60 -11.93 4.97
CA ALA A 77 13.03 -10.73 4.33
C ALA A 77 11.62 -10.94 3.77
N MET A 78 11.25 -12.21 3.47
CA MET A 78 9.95 -12.58 2.88
C MET A 78 8.92 -13.00 3.92
N ILE A 79 9.34 -13.41 5.12
CA ILE A 79 8.49 -13.97 6.17
C ILE A 79 8.41 -12.95 7.31
N LYS A 80 7.20 -12.68 7.81
CA LYS A 80 6.95 -11.84 8.97
C LYS A 80 6.02 -12.56 9.93
N PHE A 81 6.37 -12.60 11.21
CA PHE A 81 5.52 -13.12 12.25
C PHE A 81 4.80 -12.00 12.99
N GLU A 82 3.50 -12.18 13.24
CA GLU A 82 2.69 -11.22 13.99
C GLU A 82 1.77 -11.98 14.96
N SER A 83 1.71 -11.53 16.22
CA SER A 83 0.72 -12.02 17.18
C SER A 83 -0.67 -11.46 16.86
N ILE A 84 -1.71 -12.25 17.14
CA ILE A 84 -3.09 -11.74 17.14
C ILE A 84 -3.40 -11.34 18.58
N GLU A 85 -3.76 -10.06 18.75
CA GLU A 85 -4.00 -9.49 20.09
C GLU A 85 -4.98 -10.32 20.91
N ASP A 86 -4.63 -10.49 22.18
CA ASP A 86 -5.41 -11.19 23.22
C ASP A 86 -5.76 -12.66 22.89
N THR A 87 -4.94 -13.32 22.06
CA THR A 87 -5.15 -14.73 21.68
C THR A 87 -3.86 -15.54 21.79
N GLU A 88 -4.02 -16.86 21.82
CA GLU A 88 -2.92 -17.84 21.72
C GLU A 88 -2.51 -18.15 20.27
N VAL A 89 -2.94 -17.29 19.33
CA VAL A 89 -2.72 -17.44 17.90
C VAL A 89 -1.72 -16.40 17.41
N PHE A 90 -0.83 -16.81 16.56
CA PHE A 90 -0.01 -15.90 15.77
C PHE A 90 -0.06 -16.29 14.29
N LYS A 91 0.32 -15.39 13.42
CA LYS A 91 0.33 -15.57 11.99
C LYS A 91 1.73 -15.40 11.42
N ALA A 92 2.08 -16.26 10.47
CA ALA A 92 3.22 -16.08 9.59
C ALA A 92 2.71 -15.53 8.26
N ILE A 93 3.17 -14.36 7.88
CA ILE A 93 2.84 -13.68 6.63
C ILE A 93 4.02 -13.86 5.69
N VAL A 94 3.78 -14.49 4.56
CA VAL A 94 4.79 -14.68 3.50
C VAL A 94 4.48 -13.73 2.37
N VAL A 95 5.50 -13.00 1.92
CA VAL A 95 5.40 -12.02 0.82
C VAL A 95 6.35 -12.43 -0.29
N SER A 96 5.82 -12.78 -1.46
CA SER A 96 6.63 -13.15 -2.62
C SER A 96 6.05 -12.56 -3.92
N PRO A 97 6.85 -12.48 -5.01
CA PRO A 97 6.36 -12.05 -6.32
C PRO A 97 5.45 -13.07 -7.00
N SER A 98 5.43 -14.33 -6.54
CA SER A 98 4.64 -15.41 -7.12
C SER A 98 3.67 -16.03 -6.11
N PRO A 99 2.39 -16.25 -6.45
CA PRO A 99 1.43 -16.89 -5.58
C PRO A 99 1.83 -18.34 -5.23
N TYR A 100 2.44 -19.05 -6.17
CA TYR A 100 2.89 -20.42 -5.96
C TYR A 100 4.07 -20.49 -4.99
N GLU A 101 5.02 -19.55 -5.11
CA GLU A 101 6.16 -19.45 -4.19
C GLU A 101 5.72 -19.09 -2.78
N SER A 102 4.78 -18.14 -2.63
CA SER A 102 4.21 -17.81 -1.33
C SER A 102 3.59 -19.04 -0.67
N LYS A 103 2.86 -19.85 -1.45
CA LYS A 103 2.25 -21.09 -0.94
C LYS A 103 3.31 -22.11 -0.55
N GLU A 104 4.30 -22.37 -1.39
CA GLU A 104 5.39 -23.33 -1.13
C GLU A 104 6.16 -22.97 0.17
N ILE A 105 6.44 -21.68 0.36
CA ILE A 105 7.07 -21.18 1.59
C ILE A 105 6.13 -21.34 2.78
N GLY A 106 4.84 -21.00 2.64
CA GLY A 106 3.84 -21.16 3.69
C GLY A 106 3.67 -22.61 4.15
N ASP A 107 3.59 -23.55 3.22
CA ASP A 107 3.50 -24.98 3.50
C ASP A 107 4.78 -25.48 4.22
N SER A 108 5.95 -24.96 3.84
CA SER A 108 7.23 -25.28 4.51
C SER A 108 7.26 -24.73 5.94
N ILE A 109 6.74 -23.52 6.18
CA ILE A 109 6.60 -22.96 7.53
C ILE A 109 5.69 -23.87 8.38
N ALA A 110 4.54 -24.25 7.86
CA ALA A 110 3.60 -25.13 8.55
C ALA A 110 4.23 -26.48 8.94
N LYS A 111 5.12 -27.00 8.12
CA LYS A 111 5.82 -28.26 8.38
C LYS A 111 6.99 -28.14 9.36
N ILE A 112 7.76 -27.06 9.30
CA ILE A 112 9.00 -26.87 10.07
C ILE A 112 8.74 -26.20 11.42
N ALA A 113 7.82 -25.22 11.53
CA ALA A 113 7.58 -24.50 12.76
C ALA A 113 7.25 -25.39 13.96
N PRO A 114 6.34 -26.40 13.87
CA PRO A 114 6.07 -27.30 14.97
C PRO A 114 7.29 -28.09 15.41
N LYS A 115 8.16 -28.50 14.48
CA LYS A 115 9.38 -29.29 14.77
C LYS A 115 10.39 -28.44 15.55
N ILE A 116 10.61 -27.20 15.15
CA ILE A 116 11.54 -26.30 15.85
C ILE A 116 11.07 -26.04 17.28
N ILE A 117 9.78 -25.76 17.45
CA ILE A 117 9.20 -25.51 18.79
C ILE A 117 9.30 -26.76 19.67
N ALA A 118 8.97 -27.94 19.14
CA ALA A 118 9.07 -29.21 19.88
C ALA A 118 10.51 -29.54 20.30
N ASN A 119 11.51 -29.18 19.50
CA ASN A 119 12.92 -29.42 19.83
C ASN A 119 13.43 -28.50 20.95
N VAL A 120 12.82 -27.34 21.15
CA VAL A 120 13.25 -26.39 22.19
C VAL A 120 12.51 -26.59 23.51
N LYS A 121 11.30 -27.12 23.46
CA LYS A 121 10.45 -27.27 24.64
C LYS A 121 9.67 -28.57 24.59
N ASP A 122 10.02 -29.52 25.44
CA ASP A 122 9.53 -30.92 25.46
C ASP A 122 8.00 -31.09 25.50
N ASN A 123 7.26 -30.12 25.99
CA ASN A 123 5.80 -30.20 26.10
C ASN A 123 5.06 -29.11 25.26
N ALA A 124 5.77 -28.44 24.37
CA ALA A 124 5.18 -27.44 23.52
C ALA A 124 4.52 -28.10 22.29
N LYS A 125 3.26 -27.77 22.06
CA LYS A 125 2.55 -28.19 20.84
C LYS A 125 2.12 -26.97 20.07
N LEU A 126 2.52 -26.92 18.81
CA LEU A 126 2.08 -25.91 17.86
C LEU A 126 1.14 -26.59 16.88
N LYS A 127 -0.09 -26.09 16.77
CA LYS A 127 -1.08 -26.57 15.81
C LYS A 127 -1.27 -25.55 14.70
N ILE A 128 -1.39 -26.06 13.48
CA ILE A 128 -1.78 -25.25 12.34
C ILE A 128 -3.30 -25.11 12.38
N VAL A 129 -3.78 -23.87 12.42
CA VAL A 129 -5.22 -23.53 12.43
C VAL A 129 -5.70 -23.31 11.00
N ASP A 130 -4.85 -22.70 10.19
CA ASP A 130 -5.20 -22.32 8.83
C ASP A 130 -3.97 -22.54 7.94
N GLU A 131 -4.14 -23.41 6.93
CA GLU A 131 -3.08 -23.72 5.99
C GLU A 131 -2.91 -22.60 4.95
N ALA A 132 -1.75 -22.60 4.29
CA ALA A 132 -1.45 -21.66 3.24
C ALA A 132 -2.40 -21.84 2.04
N ASP A 133 -3.38 -20.95 1.85
CA ASP A 133 -4.24 -20.95 0.66
C ASP A 133 -3.61 -20.10 -0.44
N THR A 134 -3.73 -20.54 -1.69
CA THR A 134 -3.13 -19.83 -2.83
C THR A 134 -3.82 -18.47 -3.02
N PRO A 135 -3.11 -17.33 -2.94
CA PRO A 135 -3.71 -16.03 -3.09
C PRO A 135 -4.28 -15.85 -4.51
N LYS A 136 -5.56 -15.53 -4.60
CA LYS A 136 -6.27 -15.35 -5.88
C LYS A 136 -5.95 -14.04 -6.59
N ALA A 137 -5.40 -13.07 -5.86
CA ALA A 137 -5.05 -11.74 -6.39
C ALA A 137 -3.82 -11.16 -5.68
N PRO A 138 -3.01 -10.33 -6.38
CA PRO A 138 -1.89 -9.63 -5.76
C PRO A 138 -2.41 -8.61 -4.74
N THR A 139 -1.79 -8.56 -3.58
CA THR A 139 -2.17 -7.65 -2.49
C THR A 139 -1.52 -6.27 -2.65
N SER A 140 -0.43 -6.17 -3.41
CA SER A 140 0.33 -4.94 -3.65
C SER A 140 0.92 -4.95 -5.08
N PRO A 141 1.03 -3.79 -5.74
CA PRO A 141 0.59 -2.45 -5.34
C PRO A 141 -0.93 -2.27 -5.45
N ASN A 142 -1.51 -1.50 -4.53
CA ASN A 142 -2.93 -1.14 -4.61
C ASN A 142 -3.14 -0.02 -5.64
N VAL A 143 -3.31 -0.40 -6.91
CA VAL A 143 -3.41 0.52 -8.05
C VAL A 143 -4.54 1.52 -7.86
N THR A 144 -5.70 1.09 -7.39
CA THR A 144 -6.86 1.96 -7.17
C THR A 144 -6.56 3.08 -6.17
N ARG A 145 -5.97 2.74 -5.02
CA ARG A 145 -5.60 3.73 -3.99
C ARG A 145 -4.55 4.71 -4.51
N ASN A 146 -3.53 4.21 -5.19
CA ASN A 146 -2.45 5.04 -5.71
C ASN A 146 -2.96 5.98 -6.81
N THR A 147 -3.88 5.53 -7.67
CA THR A 147 -4.52 6.35 -8.71
C THR A 147 -5.36 7.46 -8.10
N ILE A 148 -6.15 7.17 -7.06
CA ILE A 148 -6.95 8.20 -6.36
C ILE A 148 -6.03 9.25 -5.72
N ILE A 149 -4.96 8.84 -5.05
CA ILE A 149 -4.01 9.77 -4.44
C ILE A 149 -3.33 10.65 -5.50
N ALA A 150 -2.89 10.06 -6.61
CA ALA A 150 -2.27 10.80 -7.72
C ALA A 150 -3.25 11.78 -8.36
N PHE A 151 -4.52 11.39 -8.55
CA PHE A 151 -5.57 12.25 -9.09
C PHE A 151 -5.85 13.46 -8.18
N LEU A 152 -6.01 13.23 -6.86
CA LEU A 152 -6.21 14.31 -5.90
C LEU A 152 -5.01 15.25 -5.82
N GLY A 153 -3.79 14.71 -5.83
CA GLY A 153 -2.57 15.49 -5.86
C GLY A 153 -2.47 16.36 -7.12
N GLY A 154 -2.78 15.80 -8.28
CA GLY A 154 -2.80 16.52 -9.55
C GLY A 154 -3.86 17.64 -9.57
N LEU A 155 -5.05 17.38 -9.01
CA LEU A 155 -6.11 18.38 -8.92
C LEU A 155 -5.73 19.57 -8.03
N ILE A 156 -5.12 19.30 -6.87
CA ILE A 156 -4.61 20.37 -5.98
C ILE A 156 -3.53 21.19 -6.69
N LEU A 157 -2.60 20.53 -7.36
CA LEU A 157 -1.53 21.23 -8.11
C LEU A 157 -2.11 22.11 -9.22
N ALA A 158 -3.10 21.62 -9.96
CA ALA A 158 -3.77 22.37 -11.02
C ALA A 158 -4.48 23.64 -10.46
N LEU A 159 -5.15 23.52 -9.30
CA LEU A 159 -5.78 24.65 -8.63
C LEU A 159 -4.75 25.71 -8.19
N ILE A 160 -3.62 25.27 -7.62
CA ILE A 160 -2.53 26.18 -7.23
C ILE A 160 -1.99 26.93 -8.45
N ILE A 161 -1.71 26.23 -9.55
CA ILE A 161 -1.21 26.83 -10.79
C ILE A 161 -2.23 27.82 -11.36
N SER A 162 -3.52 27.46 -11.38
CA SER A 162 -4.60 28.32 -11.85
C SER A 162 -4.69 29.60 -11.01
N PHE A 163 -4.64 29.48 -9.68
CA PHE A 163 -4.68 30.60 -8.75
C PHE A 163 -3.47 31.53 -8.93
N VAL A 164 -2.26 30.96 -9.04
CA VAL A 164 -1.04 31.75 -9.28
C VAL A 164 -1.11 32.52 -10.61
N ARG A 165 -1.63 31.88 -11.66
CA ARG A 165 -1.79 32.55 -12.97
C ARG A 165 -2.81 33.69 -12.90
N ASP A 166 -3.94 33.51 -12.22
CA ASP A 166 -4.95 34.52 -12.05
C ASP A 166 -4.43 35.70 -11.20
N PHE A 167 -3.67 35.40 -10.15
CA PHE A 167 -3.05 36.44 -9.30
C PHE A 167 -1.95 37.24 -10.03
N LEU A 168 -1.23 36.63 -10.98
CA LEU A 168 -0.22 37.29 -11.80
C LEU A 168 -0.78 38.01 -13.04
N ASP A 169 -2.05 37.77 -13.38
CA ASP A 169 -2.70 38.43 -14.52
C ASP A 169 -3.20 39.84 -14.11
N VAL A 170 -2.26 40.80 -14.14
CA VAL A 170 -2.48 42.20 -13.80
C VAL A 170 -3.12 42.99 -14.99
N LYS A 171 -3.69 42.30 -15.98
CA LYS A 171 -4.33 42.99 -17.12
C LYS A 171 -5.65 43.58 -16.71
N ILE A 172 -5.76 44.90 -16.88
CA ILE A 172 -7.01 45.66 -16.72
C ILE A 172 -8.00 45.18 -17.79
N LYS A 173 -8.98 44.36 -17.40
CA LYS A 173 -9.90 43.68 -18.34
C LYS A 173 -11.13 44.55 -18.74
N TYR A 174 -11.46 45.58 -17.95
CA TYR A 174 -12.67 46.37 -18.18
C TYR A 174 -12.43 47.86 -17.99
N ASN A 175 -13.10 48.66 -18.83
CA ASN A 175 -13.09 50.14 -18.74
C ASN A 175 -13.61 50.64 -17.39
N GLU A 176 -14.47 49.86 -16.71
CA GLU A 176 -15.06 50.21 -15.40
C GLU A 176 -14.02 50.18 -14.26
N GLU A 177 -12.98 49.34 -14.33
CA GLU A 177 -11.91 49.33 -13.33
C GLU A 177 -11.04 50.59 -13.37
N MET A 178 -10.85 51.16 -14.57
CA MET A 178 -10.08 52.42 -14.73
C MET A 178 -10.77 53.61 -14.11
N THR A 179 -12.11 53.70 -14.19
CA THR A 179 -12.88 54.81 -13.59
C THR A 179 -12.92 54.70 -12.06
N THR A 180 -12.92 53.44 -11.53
CA THR A 180 -13.02 53.21 -10.08
C THR A 180 -11.69 53.40 -9.35
N ILE A 181 -10.56 53.04 -9.99
CA ILE A 181 -9.23 53.09 -9.36
C ILE A 181 -8.58 54.47 -9.50
N LEU A 182 -8.77 55.11 -10.64
CA LEU A 182 -8.08 56.36 -10.97
C LEU A 182 -8.95 57.62 -10.86
N ASP A 183 -10.27 57.48 -10.63
CA ASP A 183 -11.27 58.56 -10.56
C ASP A 183 -11.20 59.49 -11.79
N LEU A 184 -10.83 58.95 -12.94
CA LEU A 184 -10.68 59.68 -14.19
C LEU A 184 -11.78 59.26 -15.19
N PRO A 185 -12.49 60.23 -15.83
CA PRO A 185 -13.48 59.87 -16.85
C PRO A 185 -12.82 59.33 -18.11
N ILE A 186 -13.35 58.24 -18.67
CA ILE A 186 -12.92 57.70 -19.98
C ILE A 186 -13.38 58.62 -21.07
N LEU A 187 -12.46 59.34 -21.73
CA LEU A 187 -12.76 60.28 -22.79
C LEU A 187 -13.02 59.60 -24.15
N ALA A 188 -12.41 58.48 -24.41
CA ALA A 188 -12.63 57.68 -25.62
C ALA A 188 -12.10 56.25 -25.45
N ALA A 189 -12.75 55.28 -26.08
CA ALA A 189 -12.27 53.92 -26.24
C ALA A 189 -12.02 53.64 -27.72
N ILE A 190 -10.81 53.14 -28.04
CA ILE A 190 -10.46 52.74 -29.41
C ILE A 190 -10.78 51.22 -29.52
N PRO A 191 -11.79 50.86 -30.33
CA PRO A 191 -12.13 49.46 -30.49
C PRO A 191 -11.05 48.70 -31.26
N ASP A 192 -10.84 47.44 -30.89
CA ASP A 192 -9.88 46.56 -31.57
C ASP A 192 -10.32 46.30 -33.01
N PHE A 193 -9.44 46.51 -33.96
CA PHE A 193 -9.73 46.38 -35.40
C PHE A 193 -9.98 44.90 -35.82
N GLU A 194 -9.53 43.92 -35.06
CA GLU A 194 -9.82 42.54 -35.37
C GLU A 194 -11.30 42.16 -35.22
N TYR A 195 -12.03 42.83 -34.33
CA TYR A 195 -13.46 42.61 -34.15
C TYR A 195 -14.28 42.99 -35.39
N PHE A 196 -13.88 44.08 -36.10
CA PHE A 196 -14.55 44.53 -37.33
C PHE A 196 -14.20 43.71 -38.55
N SER A 197 -13.05 43.01 -38.60
CA SER A 197 -12.70 42.15 -39.73
C SER A 197 -13.55 40.90 -39.76
N ASN A 198 -13.89 40.33 -38.62
CA ASN A 198 -14.75 39.17 -38.50
C ASN A 198 -16.23 39.46 -38.82
N GLN A 199 -16.72 40.68 -38.49
CA GLN A 199 -18.09 41.07 -38.80
C GLN A 199 -18.33 41.31 -40.31
N LYS A 200 -17.31 41.78 -41.04
CA LYS A 200 -17.42 41.94 -42.52
C LYS A 200 -17.54 40.59 -43.24
N ASN A 201 -16.96 39.54 -42.71
CA ASN A 201 -17.07 38.19 -43.28
C ASN A 201 -18.44 37.53 -43.00
N ALA A 202 -19.06 37.83 -41.86
CA ALA A 202 -20.38 37.29 -41.51
C ALA A 202 -21.49 37.91 -42.40
N ASN A 203 -21.43 39.20 -42.73
CA ASN A 203 -22.41 39.86 -43.59
C ASN A 203 -22.28 39.46 -45.10
N LYS A 204 -21.14 38.94 -45.52
CA LYS A 204 -20.95 38.51 -46.92
C LYS A 204 -21.67 37.21 -47.29
N TYR A 205 -22.06 36.41 -46.28
CA TYR A 205 -22.80 35.17 -46.51
C TYR A 205 -24.32 35.29 -46.32
N GLY A 206 -24.82 36.38 -45.73
CA GLY A 206 -26.25 36.59 -45.47
C GLY A 206 -27.08 37.08 -46.67
N ASN A 207 -26.45 37.53 -47.75
CA ASN A 207 -27.15 38.17 -48.87
C ASN A 207 -27.32 37.29 -50.13
N ARG A 208 -27.17 35.99 -50.03
CA ARG A 208 -27.23 35.09 -51.21
C ARG A 208 -28.53 34.26 -51.36
N TYR A 209 -29.50 34.41 -50.46
CA TYR A 209 -30.80 33.75 -50.55
C TYR A 209 -31.96 34.72 -50.35
N GLY A 210 -32.09 35.64 -51.34
CA GLY A 210 -33.22 36.53 -51.42
C GLY A 210 -33.47 36.91 -52.86
N LYS A 211 -34.03 36.00 -53.64
CA LYS A 211 -34.91 36.24 -54.80
C LYS A 211 -35.70 34.96 -55.08
#